data_6d2dc4a7f3bf7c5bae05379ba4f96939
#
_entry.id   6d2dc4a7f3bf7c5bae05379ba4f96939
#
_cell.length_a   1.000
_cell.length_b   1.000
_cell.length_c   1.000
_cell.angle_alpha   90.00
_cell.angle_beta   90.00
_cell.angle_gamma   90.00
#
_symmetry.space_group_name_H-M   'P 1'
#
loop_
_entity.id
_entity.type
_entity.pdbx_description
1 polymer ?
#
loop_
_entity_poly.entity_id
_entity_poly.type
_entity_poly.pdbx_seq_one_letter_code
_entity_poly.pdbx_strand_id
1 'polypeptide(L)'
;MGSVVQLKKTINNSYSDLLKSVEDKLILVNEKISSKLTSKVDLIQNMTDYHLDTGGKKLRALLTLSSSKLCGYSKGGRDINLAACVELIHAATLMHDDVIDNALVRRNKETLNTIWGNKSSILVGD
;
A
#
# COMPACT_ATOMS: atom_id res chain seq x y z
N MET A 1 -23.84 26.61 1.96
CA MET A 1 -23.54 25.49 1.01
C MET A 1 -22.29 25.71 0.15
N GLY A 2 -21.93 26.92 -0.22
CA GLY A 2 -20.75 27.18 -1.04
C GLY A 2 -19.38 26.78 -0.42
N SER A 3 -19.21 26.93 0.89
CA SER A 3 -17.92 26.71 1.57
C SER A 3 -17.48 25.24 1.62
N VAL A 4 -18.41 24.29 1.81
CA VAL A 4 -18.08 22.86 1.90
C VAL A 4 -17.71 22.28 0.53
N VAL A 5 -18.39 22.70 -0.53
CA VAL A 5 -18.08 22.29 -1.91
C VAL A 5 -16.73 22.84 -2.35
N GLN A 6 -16.43 24.09 -1.98
CA GLN A 6 -15.16 24.73 -2.29
C GLN A 6 -13.99 24.10 -1.53
N LEU A 7 -14.17 23.75 -0.26
CA LEU A 7 -13.19 23.00 0.54
C LEU A 7 -12.89 21.61 -0.07
N LYS A 8 -13.92 20.86 -0.46
CA LYS A 8 -13.74 19.54 -1.11
C LYS A 8 -12.96 19.66 -2.42
N LYS A 9 -13.24 20.68 -3.23
CA LYS A 9 -12.52 20.92 -4.49
C LYS A 9 -11.06 21.29 -4.25
N THR A 10 -10.78 22.12 -3.24
CA THR A 10 -9.42 22.51 -2.85
C THR A 10 -8.61 21.31 -2.33
N ILE A 11 -9.21 20.46 -1.48
CA ILE A 11 -8.57 19.25 -0.95
C ILE A 11 -8.23 18.28 -2.07
N ASN A 12 -9.15 18.07 -3.03
CA ASN A 12 -8.89 17.18 -4.17
C ASN A 12 -7.75 17.69 -5.05
N ASN A 13 -7.65 19.00 -5.28
CA ASN A 13 -6.56 19.59 -6.04
C ASN A 13 -5.22 19.42 -5.30
N SER A 14 -5.17 19.69 -3.99
CA SER A 14 -3.97 19.55 -3.17
C SER A 14 -3.46 18.11 -3.12
N TYR A 15 -4.37 17.12 -3.02
CA TYR A 15 -4.01 15.70 -3.08
C TYR A 15 -3.44 15.33 -4.46
N SER A 16 -4.07 15.77 -5.54
CA SER A 16 -3.60 15.54 -6.90
C SER A 16 -2.22 16.14 -7.16
N ASP A 17 -1.98 17.35 -6.67
CA ASP A 17 -0.69 18.04 -6.81
C ASP A 17 0.40 17.34 -6.01
N LEU A 18 0.08 16.89 -4.78
CA LEU A 18 1.00 16.11 -3.96
C LEU A 18 1.36 14.79 -4.66
N LEU A 19 0.38 14.08 -5.19
CA LEU A 19 0.57 12.82 -5.91
C LEU A 19 1.49 13.01 -7.11
N LYS A 20 1.22 14.00 -7.97
CA LYS A 20 2.04 14.34 -9.13
C LYS A 20 3.48 14.66 -8.74
N SER A 21 3.68 15.30 -7.60
CA SER A 21 5.01 15.73 -7.16
C SER A 21 5.98 14.57 -6.85
N VAL A 22 5.47 13.36 -6.65
CA VAL A 22 6.25 12.15 -6.30
C VAL A 22 5.86 10.93 -7.14
N GLU A 23 5.12 11.12 -8.23
CA GLU A 23 4.56 10.05 -9.07
C GLU A 23 5.64 9.10 -9.58
N ASP A 24 6.75 9.63 -10.12
CA ASP A 24 7.87 8.84 -10.62
C ASP A 24 8.43 7.90 -9.53
N LYS A 25 8.56 8.39 -8.31
CA LYS A 25 9.05 7.60 -7.17
C LYS A 25 8.02 6.58 -6.68
N LEU A 26 6.73 6.88 -6.78
CA LEU A 26 5.67 5.91 -6.46
C LEU A 26 5.68 4.71 -7.41
N ILE A 27 5.98 4.92 -8.68
CA ILE A 27 6.18 3.85 -9.66
C ILE A 27 7.34 2.94 -9.20
N LEU A 28 8.48 3.53 -8.84
CA LEU A 28 9.64 2.79 -8.34
C LEU A 28 9.35 2.04 -7.03
N VAL A 29 8.52 2.59 -6.15
CA VAL A 29 8.05 1.89 -4.93
C VAL A 29 7.25 0.65 -5.31
N ASN A 30 6.36 0.73 -6.29
CA ASN A 30 5.56 -0.41 -6.76
C ASN A 30 6.45 -1.51 -7.35
N GLU A 31 7.39 -1.15 -8.21
CA GLU A 31 8.36 -2.08 -8.78
C GLU A 31 9.20 -2.75 -7.67
N LYS A 32 9.62 -1.97 -6.67
CA LYS A 32 10.38 -2.48 -5.53
C LYS A 32 9.57 -3.48 -4.71
N ILE A 33 8.31 -3.19 -4.40
CA ILE A 33 7.40 -4.09 -3.71
C ILE A 33 7.24 -5.38 -4.51
N SER A 34 6.86 -5.29 -5.78
CA SER A 34 6.67 -6.47 -6.65
C SER A 34 7.93 -7.33 -6.75
N SER A 35 9.11 -6.71 -6.89
CA SER A 35 10.38 -7.44 -6.96
C SER A 35 10.76 -8.17 -5.66
N LYS A 36 10.23 -7.74 -4.50
CA LYS A 36 10.50 -8.36 -3.20
C LYS A 36 9.50 -9.45 -2.84
N LEU A 37 8.33 -9.44 -3.45
CA LEU A 37 7.23 -10.36 -3.18
C LEU A 37 7.18 -11.54 -4.16
N THR A 38 8.28 -11.86 -4.82
CA THR A 38 8.39 -13.07 -5.65
C THR A 38 8.67 -14.29 -4.80
N SER A 39 7.88 -15.35 -4.99
CA SER A 39 8.06 -16.63 -4.30
C SER A 39 8.09 -17.79 -5.29
N LYS A 40 8.87 -18.84 -4.95
CA LYS A 40 8.87 -20.12 -5.69
C LYS A 40 7.72 -21.03 -5.26
N VAL A 41 6.99 -20.66 -4.21
CA VAL A 41 5.82 -21.39 -3.70
C VAL A 41 4.58 -20.75 -4.30
N ASP A 42 3.89 -21.49 -5.18
CA ASP A 42 2.74 -20.98 -5.94
C ASP A 42 1.64 -20.41 -5.04
N LEU A 43 1.38 -21.03 -3.89
CA LEU A 43 0.40 -20.53 -2.94
C LEU A 43 0.75 -19.13 -2.43
N ILE A 44 2.00 -18.91 -2.04
CA ILE A 44 2.47 -17.61 -1.53
C ILE A 44 2.39 -16.57 -2.66
N GLN A 45 2.81 -16.93 -3.87
CA GLN A 45 2.75 -16.03 -5.02
C GLN A 45 1.31 -15.62 -5.33
N ASN A 46 0.38 -16.58 -5.39
CA ASN A 46 -1.02 -16.31 -5.67
C ASN A 46 -1.67 -15.39 -4.62
N MET A 47 -1.39 -15.63 -3.33
CA MET A 47 -1.90 -14.80 -2.24
C MET A 47 -1.34 -13.38 -2.29
N THR A 48 -0.06 -13.26 -2.60
CA THR A 48 0.64 -11.97 -2.73
C THR A 48 0.08 -11.16 -3.91
N ASP A 49 -0.07 -11.80 -5.06
CA ASP A 49 -0.62 -11.17 -6.27
C ASP A 49 -2.07 -10.71 -6.03
N TYR A 50 -2.87 -11.56 -5.39
CA TYR A 50 -4.24 -11.19 -5.01
C TYR A 50 -4.27 -9.98 -4.07
N HIS A 51 -3.38 -9.93 -3.06
CA HIS A 51 -3.30 -8.81 -2.13
C HIS A 51 -2.89 -7.51 -2.84
N LEU A 52 -1.89 -7.58 -3.72
CA LEU A 52 -1.45 -6.42 -4.51
C LEU A 52 -2.55 -5.92 -5.45
N ASP A 53 -3.33 -6.82 -6.06
CA ASP A 53 -4.43 -6.50 -6.96
C ASP A 53 -5.65 -5.89 -6.25
N THR A 54 -5.80 -6.10 -4.92
CA THR A 54 -6.85 -5.42 -4.15
C THR A 54 -6.63 -3.91 -4.06
N GLY A 55 -5.47 -3.43 -4.44
CA GLY A 55 -5.12 -2.03 -4.62
C GLY A 55 -5.24 -1.18 -3.35
N GLY A 56 -4.71 -0.01 -3.41
CA GLY A 56 -4.84 1.00 -2.36
C GLY A 56 -4.26 2.32 -2.83
N LYS A 57 -4.65 3.42 -2.18
CA LYS A 57 -4.13 4.75 -2.49
C LYS A 57 -2.65 4.93 -2.14
N LYS A 58 -2.02 3.90 -1.53
CA LYS A 58 -0.62 3.90 -1.06
C LYS A 58 -0.25 5.20 -0.33
N LEU A 59 -1.15 5.62 0.54
CA LEU A 59 -1.05 6.90 1.24
C LEU A 59 0.21 6.98 2.12
N ARG A 60 0.64 5.85 2.70
CA ARG A 60 1.86 5.81 3.52
C ARG A 60 3.10 6.05 2.68
N ALA A 61 3.20 5.41 1.51
CA ALA A 61 4.27 5.65 0.55
C ALA A 61 4.27 7.09 0.07
N LEU A 62 3.09 7.64 -0.28
CA LEU A 62 2.92 9.04 -0.68
C LEU A 62 3.45 9.99 0.39
N LEU A 63 3.05 9.80 1.64
CA LEU A 63 3.48 10.64 2.76
C LEU A 63 4.99 10.50 3.01
N THR A 64 5.54 9.29 2.96
CA THR A 64 6.98 9.04 3.14
C THR A 64 7.79 9.78 2.08
N LEU A 65 7.42 9.64 0.81
CA LEU A 65 8.11 10.30 -0.31
C LEU A 65 7.98 11.82 -0.26
N SER A 66 6.79 12.32 0.06
CA SER A 66 6.52 13.76 0.15
C SER A 66 7.29 14.41 1.31
N SER A 67 7.32 13.75 2.48
CA SER A 67 8.11 14.21 3.63
C SER A 67 9.60 14.21 3.33
N SER A 68 10.09 13.15 2.68
CA SER A 68 11.48 13.05 2.24
C SER A 68 11.87 14.21 1.31
N LYS A 69 11.01 14.50 0.33
CA LYS A 69 11.21 15.62 -0.60
C LYS A 69 11.18 16.96 0.13
N LEU A 70 10.25 17.16 1.06
CA LEU A 70 10.13 18.37 1.87
C LEU A 70 11.40 18.61 2.72
N CYS A 71 12.01 17.53 3.23
CA CYS A 71 13.27 17.58 3.98
C CYS A 71 14.51 17.72 3.08
N GLY A 72 14.35 17.94 1.77
CA GLY A 72 15.46 18.16 0.84
C GLY A 72 16.20 16.89 0.39
N TYR A 73 15.67 15.70 0.67
CA TYR A 73 16.29 14.46 0.18
C TYR A 73 16.03 14.30 -1.32
N SER A 74 17.08 14.45 -2.13
CA SER A 74 16.96 14.45 -3.59
C SER A 74 17.75 13.34 -4.29
N LYS A 75 18.69 12.68 -3.61
CA LYS A 75 19.60 11.69 -4.22
C LYS A 75 19.61 10.37 -3.43
N GLY A 76 19.64 9.27 -4.18
CA GLY A 76 19.63 7.91 -3.63
C GLY A 76 18.24 7.30 -3.58
N GLY A 77 18.11 6.06 -3.13
CA GLY A 77 16.86 5.28 -3.13
C GLY A 77 16.34 4.94 -1.72
N ARG A 78 16.84 5.61 -0.67
CA ARG A 78 16.44 5.29 0.72
C ARG A 78 14.98 5.62 0.99
N ASP A 79 14.48 6.70 0.42
CA ASP A 79 13.08 7.11 0.51
C ASP A 79 12.14 6.11 -0.18
N ILE A 80 12.54 5.58 -1.34
CA ILE A 80 11.81 4.53 -2.05
C ILE A 80 11.80 3.23 -1.23
N ASN A 81 12.96 2.84 -0.69
CA ASN A 81 13.05 1.65 0.15
C ASN A 81 12.20 1.78 1.43
N LEU A 82 12.23 2.94 2.09
CA LEU A 82 11.42 3.20 3.28
C LEU A 82 9.93 3.21 2.93
N ALA A 83 9.54 3.85 1.84
CA ALA A 83 8.16 3.87 1.37
C ALA A 83 7.63 2.46 1.05
N ALA A 84 8.44 1.61 0.40
CA ALA A 84 8.11 0.21 0.16
C ALA A 84 7.98 -0.56 1.49
N CYS A 85 8.91 -0.36 2.42
CA CYS A 85 8.92 -1.03 3.72
C CYS A 85 7.65 -0.71 4.53
N VAL A 86 7.24 0.55 4.65
CA VAL A 86 6.05 0.91 5.42
C VAL A 86 4.76 0.40 4.79
N GLU A 87 4.69 0.29 3.46
CA GLU A 87 3.54 -0.33 2.77
C GLU A 87 3.51 -1.85 3.00
N LEU A 88 4.65 -2.54 2.97
CA LEU A 88 4.73 -3.98 3.24
C LEU A 88 4.35 -4.31 4.68
N ILE A 89 4.88 -3.57 5.66
CA ILE A 89 4.49 -3.72 7.07
C ILE A 89 2.98 -3.51 7.23
N HIS A 90 2.43 -2.50 6.57
CA HIS A 90 0.99 -2.27 6.63
C HIS A 90 0.19 -3.40 5.98
N ALA A 91 0.63 -3.93 4.85
CA ALA A 91 -0.01 -5.08 4.21
C ALA A 91 -0.02 -6.30 5.12
N ALA A 92 1.11 -6.63 5.76
CA ALA A 92 1.24 -7.73 6.71
C ALA A 92 0.30 -7.54 7.91
N THR A 93 0.27 -6.35 8.52
CA THR A 93 -0.64 -6.06 9.64
C THR A 93 -2.11 -6.21 9.25
N LEU A 94 -2.50 -5.81 8.03
CA LEU A 94 -3.87 -6.00 7.55
C LEU A 94 -4.24 -7.48 7.37
N MET A 95 -3.30 -8.31 6.90
CA MET A 95 -3.51 -9.76 6.78
C MET A 95 -3.75 -10.40 8.15
N HIS A 96 -2.99 -10.00 9.17
CA HIS A 96 -3.14 -10.48 10.53
C HIS A 96 -4.43 -9.95 11.19
N ASP A 97 -4.75 -8.68 11.01
CA ASP A 97 -5.97 -8.07 11.53
C ASP A 97 -7.23 -8.74 10.95
N ASP A 98 -7.23 -9.06 9.66
CA ASP A 98 -8.35 -9.77 9.03
C ASP A 98 -8.62 -11.14 9.67
N VAL A 99 -7.56 -11.84 10.12
CA VAL A 99 -7.70 -13.12 10.84
C VAL A 99 -8.23 -12.88 12.25
N ILE A 100 -7.69 -11.89 12.98
CA ILE A 100 -8.10 -11.57 14.37
C ILE A 100 -9.55 -11.12 14.40
N ASP A 101 -9.96 -10.28 13.45
CA ASP A 101 -11.30 -9.72 13.37
C ASP A 101 -12.31 -10.67 12.71
N ASN A 102 -11.88 -11.84 12.23
CA ASN A 102 -12.68 -12.74 11.40
C ASN A 102 -13.34 -12.04 10.22
N ALA A 103 -12.61 -11.11 9.60
CA ALA A 103 -13.12 -10.32 8.49
C ALA A 103 -13.29 -11.21 7.26
N LEU A 104 -14.48 -11.13 6.62
CA LEU A 104 -14.79 -11.90 5.42
C LEU A 104 -14.53 -11.10 4.14
N VAL A 105 -14.67 -9.79 4.23
CA VAL A 105 -14.58 -8.88 3.07
C VAL A 105 -13.78 -7.63 3.45
N ARG A 106 -12.90 -7.21 2.55
CA ARG A 106 -12.16 -5.95 2.60
C ARG A 106 -12.15 -5.28 1.23
N ARG A 107 -12.53 -4.01 1.16
CA ARG A 107 -12.62 -3.24 -0.10
C ARG A 107 -13.44 -3.93 -1.20
N ASN A 108 -14.56 -4.53 -0.82
CA ASN A 108 -15.48 -5.27 -1.71
C ASN A 108 -14.87 -6.55 -2.34
N LYS A 109 -13.75 -7.06 -1.80
CA LYS A 109 -13.17 -8.36 -2.14
C LYS A 109 -13.10 -9.24 -0.90
N GLU A 110 -13.15 -10.55 -1.08
CA GLU A 110 -12.93 -11.49 -0.01
C GLU A 110 -11.54 -11.33 0.60
N THR A 111 -11.41 -11.58 1.88
CA THR A 111 -10.11 -11.51 2.56
C THR A 111 -9.28 -12.77 2.28
N LEU A 112 -7.96 -12.68 2.46
CA LEU A 112 -7.06 -13.83 2.25
C LEU A 112 -7.43 -15.02 3.15
N ASN A 113 -7.79 -14.74 4.41
CA ASN A 113 -8.20 -15.77 5.35
C ASN A 113 -9.52 -16.47 4.96
N THR A 114 -10.41 -15.78 4.25
CA THR A 114 -11.64 -16.39 3.71
C THR A 114 -11.34 -17.34 2.56
N ILE A 115 -10.42 -16.98 1.66
CA ILE A 115 -10.11 -17.75 0.46
C ILE A 115 -9.15 -18.92 0.78
N TRP A 116 -8.08 -18.66 1.54
CA TRP A 116 -6.98 -19.61 1.78
C TRP A 116 -6.83 -20.07 3.24
N GLY A 117 -7.69 -19.59 4.14
CA GLY A 117 -7.69 -19.93 5.54
C GLY A 117 -6.72 -19.11 6.40
N ASN A 118 -6.99 -19.07 7.70
CA ASN A 118 -6.27 -18.27 8.68
C ASN A 118 -4.77 -18.58 8.73
N LYS A 119 -4.39 -19.86 8.71
CA LYS A 119 -2.98 -20.29 8.81
C LYS A 119 -2.15 -19.77 7.64
N SER A 120 -2.71 -19.85 6.42
CA SER A 120 -2.03 -19.35 5.21
C SER A 120 -1.90 -17.82 5.24
N SER A 121 -2.94 -17.13 5.69
CA SER A 121 -2.94 -15.67 5.79
C SER A 121 -1.89 -15.17 6.80
N ILE A 122 -1.76 -15.82 7.95
CA ILE A 122 -0.74 -15.49 8.96
C ILE A 122 0.66 -15.74 8.39
N LEU A 123 0.90 -16.91 7.80
CA LEU A 123 2.22 -17.29 7.27
C LEU A 123 2.71 -16.35 6.16
N VAL A 124 1.80 -15.87 5.32
CA VAL A 124 2.17 -14.92 4.25
C VAL A 124 2.39 -13.52 4.80
N GLY A 125 1.71 -13.14 5.90
CA GLY A 125 1.94 -11.87 6.60
C GLY A 125 3.29 -11.82 7.32
N ASP A 126 3.78 -12.94 7.84
CA ASP A 126 5.10 -13.06 8.50
C ASP A 126 6.27 -12.90 7.50
#